data_1f0294824a93092f687bfeb4a5d1cbc5
#
_entry.id   1f0294824a93092f687bfeb4a5d1cbc5
#
_cell.length_a   1.000
_cell.length_b   1.000
_cell.length_c   1.000
_cell.angle_alpha   90.00
_cell.angle_beta   90.00
_cell.angle_gamma   90.00
#
_symmetry.space_group_name_H-M   'P 1'
#
loop_
_entity.id
_entity.type
_entity.pdbx_description
1 polymer ?
#
loop_
_entity_poly.entity_id
_entity_poly.type
_entity_poly.pdbx_seq_one_letter_code
_entity_poly.pdbx_strand_id
1 'polypeptide(L)' 'MILSTQLQGKITELAVANEFLKLGYNVSQPLVDDRYDFIVDIKGELKTIQVKTSH' A
#
# COMPACT_ATOMS: atom_id res chain seq x y z
N MET A 1 -0.54 -11.88 -21.59
CA MET A 1 0.68 -11.28 -21.07
C MET A 1 0.90 -11.74 -19.63
N ILE A 2 2.12 -12.12 -19.31
CA ILE A 2 2.47 -12.55 -17.96
C ILE A 2 3.06 -11.37 -17.21
N LEU A 3 2.45 -11.01 -16.09
CA LEU A 3 2.96 -9.92 -15.25
C LEU A 3 4.09 -10.44 -14.38
N SER A 4 5.12 -9.61 -14.19
CA SER A 4 6.21 -9.95 -13.27
C SER A 4 5.69 -9.98 -11.84
N THR A 5 6.41 -10.67 -10.94
CA THR A 5 6.06 -10.70 -9.53
C THR A 5 6.05 -9.29 -8.93
N GLN A 6 6.97 -8.44 -9.35
CA GLN A 6 7.01 -7.06 -8.88
C GLN A 6 5.77 -6.27 -9.29
N LEU A 7 5.33 -6.45 -10.54
CA LEU A 7 4.12 -5.76 -10.99
C LEU A 7 2.89 -6.26 -10.26
N GLN A 8 2.79 -7.58 -10.05
CA GLN A 8 1.67 -8.15 -9.31
C GLN A 8 1.63 -7.64 -7.88
N GLY A 9 2.80 -7.57 -7.24
CA GLY A 9 2.90 -7.04 -5.88
C GLY A 9 2.48 -5.58 -5.81
N LYS A 10 2.90 -4.78 -6.79
CA LYS A 10 2.53 -3.37 -6.82
C LYS A 10 1.04 -3.17 -7.07
N ILE A 11 0.45 -3.99 -7.93
CA ILE A 11 -0.99 -3.93 -8.19
C ILE A 11 -1.76 -4.23 -6.89
N THR A 12 -1.36 -5.26 -6.15
CA THR A 12 -2.00 -5.61 -4.89
C THR A 12 -1.85 -4.48 -3.87
N GLU A 13 -0.66 -3.94 -3.76
CA GLU A 13 -0.36 -2.84 -2.85
C GLU A 13 -1.24 -1.62 -3.15
N LEU A 14 -1.33 -1.24 -4.43
CA LEU A 14 -2.14 -0.10 -4.83
C LEU A 14 -3.63 -0.36 -4.63
N ALA A 15 -4.07 -1.61 -4.79
CA ALA A 15 -5.47 -1.96 -4.54
C ALA A 15 -5.82 -1.76 -3.07
N VAL A 16 -4.94 -2.14 -2.16
CA VAL A 16 -5.15 -1.94 -0.73
C VAL A 16 -5.15 -0.45 -0.41
N ALA A 17 -4.19 0.31 -0.95
CA ALA A 17 -4.14 1.75 -0.75
C ALA A 17 -5.43 2.42 -1.24
N ASN A 18 -5.94 1.97 -2.38
CA ASN A 18 -7.15 2.52 -2.95
C ASN A 18 -8.36 2.31 -2.02
N GLU A 19 -8.42 1.17 -1.34
CA GLU A 19 -9.51 0.92 -0.40
C GLU A 19 -9.47 1.90 0.78
N PHE A 20 -8.28 2.23 1.28
CA PHE A 20 -8.14 3.24 2.32
C PHE A 20 -8.58 4.62 1.82
N LEU A 21 -8.23 4.95 0.58
CA LEU A 21 -8.65 6.22 -0.01
C LEU A 21 -10.17 6.31 -0.13
N LYS A 22 -10.83 5.21 -0.48
CA LYS A 22 -12.29 5.16 -0.56
C LYS A 22 -12.94 5.41 0.79
N LEU A 23 -12.27 5.04 1.87
CA LEU A 23 -12.75 5.29 3.23
C LEU A 23 -12.49 6.73 3.67
N GLY A 24 -11.79 7.52 2.86
CA GLY A 24 -11.54 8.92 3.15
C GLY A 24 -10.24 9.18 3.91
N TYR A 25 -9.35 8.21 3.98
CA TYR A 25 -8.08 8.37 4.67
C TYR A 25 -7.00 8.82 3.69
N ASN A 26 -6.05 9.59 4.18
CA ASN A 26 -4.86 9.94 3.40
C ASN A 26 -3.88 8.77 3.40
N VAL A 27 -3.27 8.56 2.24
CA VAL A 27 -2.27 7.52 2.08
C VAL A 27 -1.00 8.15 1.54
N SER A 28 0.14 7.83 2.17
CA SER A 28 1.44 8.30 1.74
C SER A 28 2.36 7.12 1.50
N GLN A 29 3.29 7.27 0.58
CA GLN A 29 4.28 6.23 0.29
C GLN A 29 5.65 6.72 0.72
N PRO A 30 6.51 5.82 1.24
CA PRO A 30 7.89 6.20 1.54
C PRO A 30 8.65 6.43 0.23
N LEU A 31 9.63 7.31 0.27
CA LEU A 31 10.47 7.58 -0.90
C LEU A 31 11.40 6.41 -1.21
N VAL A 32 11.74 5.66 -0.20
CA VAL A 32 12.64 4.50 -0.34
C VAL A 32 11.93 3.29 0.23
N ASP A 33 12.06 2.14 -0.43
CA ASP A 33 11.51 0.89 0.08
C ASP A 33 12.11 0.59 1.45
N ASP A 34 11.23 0.35 2.41
CA ASP A 34 11.61 0.07 3.76
C ASP A 34 10.72 -1.06 4.27
N ARG A 35 10.43 -1.06 5.56
CA ARG A 35 9.70 -2.15 6.21
C ARG A 35 8.20 -2.10 5.96
N TYR A 36 7.70 -1.04 5.36
CA TYR A 36 6.27 -0.87 5.09
C TYR A 36 6.09 -0.31 3.69
N ASP A 37 4.91 -0.56 3.14
CA ASP A 37 4.60 -0.16 1.78
C ASP A 37 3.99 1.23 1.71
N PHE A 38 3.21 1.61 2.72
CA PHE A 38 2.65 2.94 2.77
C PHE A 38 2.20 3.28 4.19
N ILE A 39 1.89 4.56 4.38
CA ILE A 39 1.42 5.09 5.65
C ILE A 39 0.00 5.59 5.44
N VAL A 40 -0.90 5.25 6.35
CA VAL A 40 -2.29 5.72 6.32
C VAL A 40 -2.51 6.63 7.51
N ASP A 41 -3.09 7.80 7.26
CA ASP A 41 -3.49 8.73 8.31
C ASP A 41 -4.95 8.42 8.65
N ILE A 42 -5.17 7.84 9.82
CA ILE A 42 -6.50 7.49 10.29
C ILE A 42 -6.83 8.42 11.45
N LYS A 43 -7.62 9.45 11.15
CA LYS A 43 -8.10 10.41 12.15
C LYS A 43 -6.95 11.03 12.97
N GLY A 44 -5.88 11.38 12.28
CA GLY A 44 -4.73 12.00 12.91
C GLY A 44 -3.68 11.03 13.42
N GLU A 45 -3.94 9.73 13.37
CA GLU A 45 -2.95 8.72 13.73
C GLU A 45 -2.34 8.13 12.49
N LEU A 46 -1.02 8.13 12.42
CA LEU A 46 -0.30 7.55 11.29
C LEU A 46 -0.03 6.07 11.55
N LYS A 47 -0.48 5.23 10.64
CA LYS A 47 -0.29 3.78 10.72
C LYS A 47 0.53 3.33 9.54
N THR A 48 1.53 2.48 9.77
CA THR A 48 2.30 1.87 8.70
C THR A 48 1.60 0.59 8.26
N ILE A 49 1.54 0.41 6.95
CA ILE A 49 0.85 -0.74 6.36
C ILE A 49 1.86 -1.52 5.52
N GLN A 50 1.93 -2.80 5.76
CA GLN A 50 2.72 -3.71 4.94
C GLN A 50 1.78 -4.71 4.30
N VAL A 51 1.77 -4.73 2.97
CA VAL A 51 0.93 -5.64 2.21
C VAL A 51 1.75 -6.88 1.88
N LYS A 52 1.22 -8.03 2.21
CA LYS A 52 1.87 -9.31 1.90
C LYS A 52 1.07 -10.00 0.81
N THR A 53 1.77 -10.39 -0.24
CA THR A 53 1.19 -11.19 -1.30
C THR A 53 1.69 -12.61 -1.14
N SER A 54 0.78 -13.58 -1.15
CA SER A 54 1.18 -14.98 -1.15
C SER A 54 1.06 -15.52 -2.56
N HIS A 55 1.97 -16.39 -2.90
CA HIS A 55 2.03 -17.01 -4.22
C HIS A 55 1.83 -18.51 -4.11
#